data_8f88be631efa278981b0faa3c4c95fb4
#
_entry.id   8f88be631efa278981b0faa3c4c95fb4
#
_cell.length_a   1.000
_cell.length_b   1.000
_cell.length_c   1.000
_cell.angle_alpha   90.00
_cell.angle_beta   90.00
_cell.angle_gamma   90.00
#
_symmetry.space_group_name_H-M   'P 1'
#
loop_
_entity.id
_entity.type
_entity.pdbx_description
1 polymer ?
#
loop_
_entity_poly.entity_id
_entity_poly.type
_entity_poly.pdbx_seq_one_letter_code
_entity_poly.pdbx_strand_id
1 'polypeptide(L)'
;MPRQAFLRAMSKKRSDGPDIPPDRRLVYVGEILPPESGATGEAPGLPVPTPAGAAALAAAQALAKQATAVATLRAYKADWAHFSQWCAAHGFVPVPAAPATVGAYLASLKDSHAPTTIRRRLSALGKMHRFNDLPWNPAHRDIQGPLQGVLRTRGRPVQKAAALTLPMLRQLLATCDQSARGRRDRALLLFGFVGALRRSELVSLRVEDVDSLGNGLRLRLRRGKTDQAGQGAEVGLPRGKHSATCPVRAFEAWQAVASRKAGPLFRKISTRGTIGAAALHPDAVRRILARRVAMAGIVLDSVDRLSAHALRVGFITAAYDQGVRDEDIMRHTRHRDLRTMRGYVQRAGLVTESPAAKLDL
;
A
#
# COMPACT_ATOMS: atom_id res chain seq x y z
N MET A 1 41.35 -17.95 7.21
CA MET A 1 40.94 -19.12 6.46
C MET A 1 40.14 -20.02 7.40
N PRO A 2 38.81 -20.29 7.25
CA PRO A 2 38.07 -20.67 6.05
C PRO A 2 36.68 -20.01 5.93
N ARG A 3 36.48 -19.06 5.07
CA ARG A 3 35.15 -18.49 4.72
C ARG A 3 34.71 -18.81 3.27
N GLN A 4 35.58 -19.43 2.46
CA GLN A 4 35.29 -19.73 1.06
C GLN A 4 34.73 -21.13 0.81
N ALA A 5 34.78 -22.04 1.76
CA ALA A 5 34.27 -23.40 1.61
C ALA A 5 32.74 -23.49 1.81
N PHE A 6 32.13 -22.55 2.55
CA PHE A 6 30.69 -22.57 2.84
C PHE A 6 29.82 -22.06 1.68
N LEU A 7 30.33 -21.18 0.83
CA LEU A 7 29.60 -20.61 -0.31
C LEU A 7 29.60 -21.52 -1.56
N ARG A 8 30.51 -22.51 -1.63
CA ARG A 8 30.53 -23.48 -2.75
C ARG A 8 29.59 -24.67 -2.56
N ALA A 9 29.13 -24.94 -1.33
CA ALA A 9 28.20 -26.04 -1.05
C ALA A 9 26.72 -25.69 -1.34
N MET A 10 26.36 -24.41 -1.46
CA MET A 10 24.99 -23.98 -1.75
C MET A 10 24.67 -23.82 -3.25
N SER A 11 25.65 -23.98 -4.13
CA SER A 11 25.46 -23.83 -5.58
C SER A 11 25.22 -25.15 -6.33
N LYS A 12 25.14 -26.30 -5.66
CA LYS A 12 25.08 -27.62 -6.32
C LYS A 12 23.91 -28.51 -5.84
N LYS A 13 22.78 -27.92 -5.44
CA LYS A 13 21.52 -28.66 -5.23
C LYS A 13 20.33 -27.91 -5.84
N ARG A 14 20.38 -27.80 -7.18
CA ARG A 14 19.21 -27.51 -8.01
C ARG A 14 19.09 -28.65 -9.02
N SER A 15 18.48 -29.73 -8.59
CA SER A 15 17.79 -30.73 -9.43
C SER A 15 17.37 -31.85 -8.50
N ASP A 16 16.11 -32.15 -8.49
CA ASP A 16 15.35 -33.24 -7.91
C ASP A 16 14.34 -32.79 -6.84
N GLY A 17 13.45 -31.87 -7.27
CA GLY A 17 12.11 -31.80 -6.67
C GLY A 17 11.24 -32.88 -7.33
N PRO A 18 10.25 -33.47 -6.64
CA PRO A 18 9.39 -34.48 -7.21
C PRO A 18 8.71 -33.91 -8.47
N ASP A 19 8.78 -34.68 -9.54
CA ASP A 19 8.12 -34.44 -10.82
C ASP A 19 6.62 -34.30 -10.57
N ILE A 20 6.10 -33.08 -10.58
CA ILE A 20 4.66 -32.81 -10.52
C ILE A 20 4.17 -33.03 -11.96
N PRO A 21 3.25 -34.00 -12.18
CA PRO A 21 2.76 -34.28 -13.52
C PRO A 21 2.19 -33.01 -14.15
N PRO A 22 2.42 -32.79 -15.45
CA PRO A 22 2.09 -31.53 -16.16
C PRO A 22 0.59 -31.16 -16.16
N ASP A 23 -0.30 -32.06 -15.79
CA ASP A 23 -1.76 -31.88 -15.80
C ASP A 23 -2.33 -31.14 -14.59
N ARG A 24 -1.50 -30.73 -13.63
CA ARG A 24 -1.96 -29.89 -12.50
C ARG A 24 -1.26 -28.53 -12.49
N ARG A 25 -1.25 -27.86 -13.62
CA ARG A 25 -0.87 -26.43 -13.68
C ARG A 25 -1.95 -25.65 -12.93
N LEU A 26 -1.64 -25.23 -11.71
CA LEU A 26 -2.41 -24.23 -10.99
C LEU A 26 -2.62 -23.03 -11.90
N VAL A 27 -3.84 -22.83 -12.35
CA VAL A 27 -4.24 -21.67 -13.12
C VAL A 27 -4.09 -20.45 -12.24
N TYR A 28 -3.13 -19.61 -12.56
CA TYR A 28 -2.93 -18.34 -11.87
C TYR A 28 -4.14 -17.44 -12.09
N VAL A 29 -4.46 -16.65 -11.06
CA VAL A 29 -5.50 -15.60 -11.10
C VAL A 29 -5.42 -14.84 -12.44
N GLY A 30 -6.28 -15.21 -13.37
CA GLY A 30 -6.33 -14.61 -14.72
C GLY A 30 -6.83 -15.52 -15.83
N GLU A 31 -6.73 -16.84 -15.70
CA GLU A 31 -7.28 -17.76 -16.68
C GLU A 31 -8.44 -18.53 -16.04
N ILE A 32 -9.64 -18.25 -16.48
CA ILE A 32 -10.82 -19.07 -16.23
C ILE A 32 -10.80 -20.10 -17.34
N LEU A 33 -10.29 -21.32 -17.05
CA LEU A 33 -10.52 -22.46 -17.92
C LEU A 33 -11.92 -23.02 -17.63
N PRO A 34 -12.67 -23.44 -18.66
CA PRO A 34 -13.88 -24.20 -18.44
C PRO A 34 -13.54 -25.49 -17.65
N PRO A 35 -14.44 -26.00 -16.80
CA PRO A 35 -14.21 -27.24 -16.09
C PRO A 35 -14.00 -28.36 -17.11
N GLU A 36 -12.87 -29.09 -16.97
CA GLU A 36 -12.69 -30.30 -17.72
C GLU A 36 -13.77 -31.31 -17.33
N SER A 37 -14.53 -31.74 -18.31
CA SER A 37 -15.61 -32.71 -18.18
C SER A 37 -15.05 -34.08 -17.81
N GLY A 38 -15.15 -34.41 -16.55
CA GLY A 38 -14.84 -35.73 -15.99
C GLY A 38 -15.89 -36.17 -14.98
N ALA A 39 -17.17 -36.14 -15.38
CA ALA A 39 -18.25 -36.83 -14.67
C ALA A 39 -19.29 -37.25 -15.71
N THR A 40 -19.32 -38.55 -15.99
CA THR A 40 -20.39 -39.22 -16.75
C THR A 40 -21.69 -39.17 -15.93
N GLY A 41 -22.45 -38.13 -16.16
CA GLY A 41 -23.82 -37.95 -15.76
C GLY A 41 -24.36 -36.86 -16.66
N GLU A 42 -25.21 -37.23 -17.65
CA GLU A 42 -25.89 -36.29 -18.54
C GLU A 42 -26.76 -35.32 -17.75
N ALA A 43 -26.14 -34.19 -17.33
CA ALA A 43 -26.89 -32.99 -17.05
C ALA A 43 -27.40 -32.43 -18.39
N PRO A 44 -28.67 -31.93 -18.52
CA PRO A 44 -29.19 -31.35 -19.75
C PRO A 44 -28.22 -30.29 -20.22
N GLY A 45 -27.64 -30.47 -21.43
CA GLY A 45 -26.57 -29.65 -21.98
C GLY A 45 -26.92 -28.17 -21.90
N LEU A 46 -26.16 -27.41 -21.20
CA LEU A 46 -26.27 -25.95 -21.20
C LEU A 46 -26.11 -25.46 -22.65
N PRO A 47 -26.98 -24.56 -23.15
CA PRO A 47 -26.94 -24.11 -24.53
C PRO A 47 -25.57 -23.45 -24.80
N VAL A 48 -24.95 -23.84 -25.90
CA VAL A 48 -23.71 -23.23 -26.37
C VAL A 48 -23.97 -21.75 -26.63
N PRO A 49 -23.17 -20.85 -26.01
CA PRO A 49 -23.40 -19.42 -26.20
C PRO A 49 -23.30 -19.01 -27.66
N THR A 50 -24.18 -18.15 -28.11
CA THR A 50 -24.05 -17.48 -29.40
C THR A 50 -22.72 -16.67 -29.45
N PRO A 51 -22.24 -16.27 -30.64
CA PRO A 51 -21.06 -15.39 -30.73
C PRO A 51 -21.17 -14.13 -29.86
N ALA A 52 -22.36 -13.52 -29.79
CA ALA A 52 -22.64 -12.37 -28.92
C ALA A 52 -22.57 -12.75 -27.43
N GLY A 53 -23.10 -13.93 -27.06
CA GLY A 53 -23.00 -14.47 -25.70
C GLY A 53 -21.58 -14.76 -25.29
N ALA A 54 -20.76 -15.34 -26.17
CA ALA A 54 -19.34 -15.58 -25.94
C ALA A 54 -18.56 -14.25 -25.74
N ALA A 55 -18.84 -13.24 -26.56
CA ALA A 55 -18.27 -11.90 -26.42
C ALA A 55 -18.67 -11.25 -25.08
N ALA A 56 -19.92 -11.39 -24.65
CA ALA A 56 -20.40 -10.89 -23.37
C ALA A 56 -19.71 -11.58 -22.19
N LEU A 57 -19.51 -12.90 -22.24
CA LEU A 57 -18.74 -13.65 -21.24
C LEU A 57 -17.28 -13.19 -21.18
N ALA A 58 -16.64 -13.01 -22.35
CA ALA A 58 -15.26 -12.49 -22.40
C ALA A 58 -15.15 -11.09 -21.80
N ALA A 59 -16.10 -10.21 -22.07
CA ALA A 59 -16.18 -8.87 -21.48
C ALA A 59 -16.38 -8.94 -19.95
N ALA A 60 -17.27 -9.79 -19.46
CA ALA A 60 -17.48 -10.01 -18.03
C ALA A 60 -16.20 -10.50 -17.33
N GLN A 61 -15.48 -11.45 -17.95
CA GLN A 61 -14.20 -11.94 -17.44
C GLN A 61 -13.14 -10.83 -17.41
N ALA A 62 -13.06 -10.00 -18.44
CA ALA A 62 -12.14 -8.87 -18.50
C ALA A 62 -12.42 -7.85 -17.37
N LEU A 63 -13.69 -7.56 -17.10
CA LEU A 63 -14.11 -6.70 -16.00
C LEU A 63 -13.82 -7.33 -14.63
N ALA A 64 -14.06 -8.62 -14.46
CA ALA A 64 -13.74 -9.35 -13.22
C ALA A 64 -12.24 -9.32 -12.91
N LYS A 65 -11.37 -9.42 -13.91
CA LYS A 65 -9.91 -9.24 -13.76
C LYS A 65 -9.54 -7.85 -13.25
N GLN A 66 -10.30 -6.81 -13.62
CA GLN A 66 -10.08 -5.43 -13.20
C GLN A 66 -10.70 -5.11 -11.83
N ALA A 67 -11.57 -5.96 -11.29
CA ALA A 67 -12.25 -5.73 -10.01
C ALA A 67 -11.31 -5.70 -8.79
N THR A 68 -10.09 -6.22 -8.92
CA THR A 68 -9.12 -6.24 -7.83
C THR A 68 -7.88 -5.42 -8.19
N ALA A 69 -7.46 -4.53 -7.29
CA ALA A 69 -6.28 -3.69 -7.51
C ALA A 69 -5.02 -4.54 -7.76
N VAL A 70 -4.22 -4.17 -8.76
CA VAL A 70 -2.98 -4.87 -9.17
C VAL A 70 -2.03 -5.13 -7.98
N ALA A 71 -1.90 -4.18 -7.05
CA ALA A 71 -1.07 -4.35 -5.85
C ALA A 71 -1.61 -5.44 -4.92
N THR A 72 -2.94 -5.57 -4.81
CA THR A 72 -3.59 -6.62 -4.02
C THR A 72 -3.40 -7.98 -4.67
N LEU A 73 -3.56 -8.08 -5.99
CA LEU A 73 -3.31 -9.31 -6.74
C LEU A 73 -1.85 -9.77 -6.59
N ARG A 74 -0.90 -8.85 -6.70
CA ARG A 74 0.53 -9.16 -6.50
C ARG A 74 0.78 -9.69 -5.08
N ALA A 75 0.18 -9.07 -4.07
CA ALA A 75 0.32 -9.53 -2.69
C ALA A 75 -0.30 -10.92 -2.49
N TYR A 76 -1.51 -11.16 -3.03
CA TYR A 76 -2.18 -12.46 -2.94
C TYR A 76 -1.42 -13.55 -3.68
N LYS A 77 -0.84 -13.25 -4.86
CA LYS A 77 0.02 -14.18 -5.59
C LYS A 77 1.24 -14.60 -4.77
N ALA A 78 1.91 -13.65 -4.12
CA ALA A 78 3.05 -13.93 -3.26
C ALA A 78 2.64 -14.73 -2.00
N ASP A 79 1.49 -14.40 -1.39
CA ASP A 79 0.96 -15.11 -0.24
C ASP A 79 0.59 -16.55 -0.57
N TRP A 80 -0.03 -16.76 -1.73
CA TRP A 80 -0.38 -18.08 -2.24
C TRP A 80 0.87 -18.93 -2.52
N ALA A 81 1.84 -18.37 -3.23
CA ALA A 81 3.09 -19.07 -3.52
C ALA A 81 3.80 -19.53 -2.24
N HIS A 82 3.84 -18.67 -1.21
CA HIS A 82 4.41 -19.01 0.08
C HIS A 82 3.65 -20.14 0.78
N PHE A 83 2.30 -20.12 0.73
CA PHE A 83 1.48 -21.20 1.29
C PHE A 83 1.69 -22.52 0.56
N SER A 84 1.68 -22.51 -0.77
CA SER A 84 1.90 -23.72 -1.59
C SER A 84 3.28 -24.34 -1.35
N GLN A 85 4.32 -23.52 -1.25
CA GLN A 85 5.67 -23.98 -0.90
C GLN A 85 5.71 -24.60 0.51
N TRP A 86 5.04 -23.95 1.46
CA TRP A 86 4.96 -24.48 2.82
C TRP A 86 4.23 -25.82 2.86
N CYS A 87 3.10 -25.95 2.15
CA CYS A 87 2.37 -27.22 2.04
C CYS A 87 3.25 -28.33 1.45
N ALA A 88 3.93 -28.05 0.34
CA ALA A 88 4.83 -29.00 -0.30
C ALA A 88 5.96 -29.47 0.64
N ALA A 89 6.54 -28.56 1.41
CA ALA A 89 7.60 -28.87 2.37
C ALA A 89 7.13 -29.68 3.58
N HIS A 90 5.81 -29.68 3.89
CA HIS A 90 5.25 -30.34 5.07
C HIS A 90 4.27 -31.46 4.71
N GLY A 91 4.19 -31.88 3.44
CA GLY A 91 3.33 -32.99 3.01
C GLY A 91 1.83 -32.67 3.02
N PHE A 92 1.42 -31.39 2.92
CA PHE A 92 0.03 -30.98 2.87
C PHE A 92 -0.44 -30.65 1.45
N VAL A 93 -1.73 -30.83 1.21
CA VAL A 93 -2.38 -30.41 -0.04
C VAL A 93 -2.79 -28.95 0.06
N PRO A 94 -2.33 -28.07 -0.87
CA PRO A 94 -2.64 -26.64 -0.81
C PRO A 94 -4.06 -26.30 -1.32
N VAL A 95 -4.66 -27.13 -2.19
CA VAL A 95 -5.98 -26.94 -2.81
C VAL A 95 -6.65 -28.27 -3.09
N PRO A 96 -7.87 -28.54 -2.59
CA PRO A 96 -8.52 -27.80 -1.49
C PRO A 96 -7.74 -27.95 -0.19
N ALA A 97 -7.51 -26.83 0.53
CA ALA A 97 -6.82 -26.88 1.81
C ALA A 97 -7.78 -27.27 2.94
N ALA A 98 -7.45 -28.31 3.69
CA ALA A 98 -8.20 -28.64 4.90
C ALA A 98 -8.07 -27.50 5.95
N PRO A 99 -9.11 -27.23 6.75
CA PRO A 99 -9.05 -26.20 7.80
C PRO A 99 -7.88 -26.37 8.76
N ALA A 100 -7.56 -27.59 9.15
CA ALA A 100 -6.43 -27.89 10.01
C ALA A 100 -5.08 -27.53 9.36
N THR A 101 -4.91 -27.78 8.05
CA THR A 101 -3.72 -27.37 7.28
C THR A 101 -3.56 -25.85 7.31
N VAL A 102 -4.65 -25.12 7.09
CA VAL A 102 -4.64 -23.64 7.15
C VAL A 102 -4.25 -23.16 8.55
N GLY A 103 -4.83 -23.75 9.60
CA GLY A 103 -4.50 -23.42 10.98
C GLY A 103 -3.03 -23.67 11.34
N ALA A 104 -2.48 -24.83 10.95
CA ALA A 104 -1.08 -25.17 11.13
C ALA A 104 -0.15 -24.17 10.41
N TYR A 105 -0.49 -23.82 9.18
CA TYR A 105 0.24 -22.78 8.43
C TYR A 105 0.22 -21.42 9.14
N LEU A 106 -0.94 -20.95 9.62
CA LEU A 106 -1.03 -19.68 10.34
C LEU A 106 -0.19 -19.70 11.63
N ALA A 107 -0.20 -20.82 12.34
CA ALA A 107 0.61 -21.02 13.55
C ALA A 107 2.12 -20.97 13.24
N SER A 108 2.57 -21.59 12.13
CA SER A 108 3.98 -21.59 11.73
C SER A 108 4.53 -20.18 11.43
N LEU A 109 3.65 -19.22 11.12
CA LEU A 109 4.02 -17.84 10.86
C LEU A 109 4.19 -16.97 12.12
N LYS A 110 3.88 -17.53 13.29
CA LYS A 110 3.81 -16.80 14.57
C LYS A 110 5.05 -15.94 14.82
N ASP A 111 6.23 -16.48 14.65
CA ASP A 111 7.48 -15.79 15.04
C ASP A 111 8.11 -14.96 13.91
N SER A 112 7.71 -15.22 12.67
CA SER A 112 8.29 -14.60 11.48
C SER A 112 7.48 -13.46 10.88
N HIS A 113 6.17 -13.39 11.15
CA HIS A 113 5.27 -12.47 10.47
C HIS A 113 4.39 -11.65 11.44
N ALA A 114 4.10 -10.40 11.05
CA ALA A 114 3.18 -9.55 11.80
C ALA A 114 1.73 -10.07 11.72
N PRO A 115 0.92 -9.90 12.77
CA PRO A 115 -0.49 -10.31 12.81
C PRO A 115 -1.33 -9.83 11.60
N THR A 116 -1.08 -8.61 11.12
CA THR A 116 -1.74 -8.05 9.93
C THR A 116 -1.38 -8.80 8.65
N THR A 117 -0.14 -9.27 8.52
CA THR A 117 0.31 -10.10 7.41
C THR A 117 -0.35 -11.47 7.45
N ILE A 118 -0.45 -12.09 8.63
CA ILE A 118 -1.09 -13.40 8.82
C ILE A 118 -2.58 -13.33 8.43
N ARG A 119 -3.31 -12.27 8.88
CA ARG A 119 -4.71 -12.05 8.45
C ARG A 119 -4.84 -11.85 6.93
N ARG A 120 -3.92 -11.12 6.31
CA ARG A 120 -3.92 -10.92 4.85
C ARG A 120 -3.69 -12.23 4.11
N ARG A 121 -2.78 -13.10 4.60
CA ARG A 121 -2.54 -14.43 4.03
C ARG A 121 -3.79 -15.30 4.11
N LEU A 122 -4.48 -15.32 5.24
CA LEU A 122 -5.77 -16.01 5.35
C LEU A 122 -6.79 -15.50 4.31
N SER A 123 -6.86 -14.18 4.11
CA SER A 123 -7.73 -13.59 3.08
C SER A 123 -7.33 -14.01 1.66
N ALA A 124 -6.03 -14.15 1.38
CA ALA A 124 -5.52 -14.62 0.09
C ALA A 124 -5.91 -16.09 -0.16
N LEU A 125 -5.81 -16.96 0.85
CA LEU A 125 -6.24 -18.36 0.76
C LEU A 125 -7.75 -18.45 0.47
N GLY A 126 -8.57 -17.67 1.17
CA GLY A 126 -10.00 -17.62 0.91
C GLY A 126 -10.36 -17.08 -0.47
N LYS A 127 -9.59 -16.13 -1.00
CA LYS A 127 -9.79 -15.65 -2.38
C LYS A 127 -9.48 -16.76 -3.39
N MET A 128 -8.42 -17.55 -3.15
CA MET A 128 -8.03 -18.65 -4.02
C MET A 128 -9.08 -19.78 -4.02
N HIS A 129 -9.60 -20.18 -2.85
CA HIS A 129 -10.64 -21.20 -2.76
C HIS A 129 -11.91 -20.75 -3.50
N ARG A 130 -12.38 -19.53 -3.23
CA ARG A 130 -13.58 -18.98 -3.93
C ARG A 130 -13.37 -18.84 -5.43
N PHE A 131 -12.15 -18.56 -5.88
CA PHE A 131 -11.87 -18.46 -7.32
C PHE A 131 -11.92 -19.81 -8.03
N ASN A 132 -11.66 -20.90 -7.31
CA ASN A 132 -11.73 -22.26 -7.83
C ASN A 132 -13.05 -22.98 -7.42
N ASP A 133 -14.07 -22.22 -7.00
CA ASP A 133 -15.38 -22.73 -6.55
C ASP A 133 -15.28 -23.82 -5.48
N LEU A 134 -14.24 -23.73 -4.63
CA LEU A 134 -14.00 -24.68 -3.56
C LEU A 134 -14.60 -24.18 -2.23
N PRO A 135 -15.07 -25.11 -1.37
CA PRO A 135 -15.58 -24.78 -0.06
C PRO A 135 -14.56 -23.99 0.77
N TRP A 136 -15.03 -22.89 1.37
CA TRP A 136 -14.19 -22.07 2.23
C TRP A 136 -14.97 -21.54 3.43
N ASN A 137 -14.57 -21.99 4.62
CA ASN A 137 -15.11 -21.50 5.87
C ASN A 137 -14.01 -20.90 6.75
N PRO A 138 -13.77 -19.60 6.68
CA PRO A 138 -12.75 -18.94 7.50
C PRO A 138 -13.09 -18.94 9.00
N ALA A 139 -14.36 -19.18 9.37
CA ALA A 139 -14.80 -19.24 10.77
C ALA A 139 -14.60 -20.64 11.39
N HIS A 140 -14.08 -21.63 10.63
CA HIS A 140 -13.83 -22.96 11.15
C HIS A 140 -12.90 -22.92 12.37
N ARG A 141 -13.21 -23.70 13.42
CA ARG A 141 -12.46 -23.71 14.69
C ARG A 141 -10.96 -23.95 14.51
N ASP A 142 -10.59 -24.84 13.59
CA ASP A 142 -9.19 -25.20 13.33
C ASP A 142 -8.41 -24.09 12.61
N ILE A 143 -9.09 -23.07 12.07
CA ILE A 143 -8.48 -21.84 11.53
C ILE A 143 -8.48 -20.77 12.61
N GLN A 144 -9.63 -20.54 13.25
CA GLN A 144 -9.79 -19.44 14.19
C GLN A 144 -9.04 -19.65 15.50
N GLY A 145 -8.99 -20.88 16.03
CA GLY A 145 -8.23 -21.20 17.24
C GLY A 145 -6.76 -20.78 17.12
N PRO A 146 -5.99 -21.34 16.17
CA PRO A 146 -4.60 -20.95 15.92
C PRO A 146 -4.44 -19.44 15.62
N LEU A 147 -5.31 -18.85 14.80
CA LEU A 147 -5.26 -17.43 14.50
C LEU A 147 -5.39 -16.57 15.77
N GLN A 148 -6.38 -16.84 16.61
CA GLN A 148 -6.58 -16.12 17.87
C GLN A 148 -5.40 -16.34 18.83
N GLY A 149 -4.87 -17.55 18.90
CA GLY A 149 -3.66 -17.87 19.67
C GLY A 149 -2.47 -16.98 19.23
N VAL A 150 -2.21 -16.90 17.93
CA VAL A 150 -1.15 -16.04 17.38
C VAL A 150 -1.42 -14.55 17.69
N LEU A 151 -2.67 -14.09 17.54
CA LEU A 151 -3.02 -12.70 17.80
C LEU A 151 -2.85 -12.32 19.26
N ARG A 152 -3.16 -13.21 20.20
CA ARG A 152 -2.98 -12.99 21.65
C ARG A 152 -1.50 -12.99 22.05
N THR A 153 -0.73 -13.94 21.55
CA THR A 153 0.69 -14.10 21.93
C THR A 153 1.60 -13.08 21.26
N ARG A 154 1.22 -12.57 20.08
CA ARG A 154 2.02 -11.63 19.27
C ARG A 154 1.34 -10.27 19.08
N GLY A 155 0.22 -10.05 19.76
CA GLY A 155 -0.50 -8.78 19.73
C GLY A 155 0.36 -7.67 20.33
N ARG A 156 1.19 -7.04 19.49
CA ARG A 156 1.83 -5.76 19.83
C ARG A 156 0.94 -4.63 19.32
N PRO A 157 0.87 -3.52 20.06
CA PRO A 157 0.22 -2.32 19.53
C PRO A 157 0.79 -2.02 18.14
N VAL A 158 -0.11 -1.78 17.19
CA VAL A 158 0.32 -1.43 15.82
C VAL A 158 1.17 -0.17 15.91
N GLN A 159 2.47 -0.28 15.59
CA GLN A 159 3.33 0.88 15.42
C GLN A 159 2.78 1.69 14.25
N LYS A 160 2.02 2.72 14.55
CA LYS A 160 1.48 3.62 13.54
C LYS A 160 2.61 4.55 13.10
N ALA A 161 2.49 5.14 11.90
CA ALA A 161 3.43 6.17 11.46
C ALA A 161 3.41 7.35 12.42
N ALA A 162 4.57 7.84 12.81
CA ALA A 162 4.70 9.11 13.52
C ALA A 162 4.11 10.24 12.68
N ALA A 163 3.49 11.20 13.32
CA ALA A 163 3.10 12.44 12.67
C ALA A 163 4.35 13.26 12.35
N LEU A 164 4.50 13.69 11.11
CA LEU A 164 5.50 14.69 10.76
C LEU A 164 4.99 16.06 11.23
N THR A 165 5.51 16.60 12.31
CA THR A 165 5.07 17.90 12.84
C THR A 165 5.44 19.06 11.92
N LEU A 166 4.78 20.23 12.08
CA LEU A 166 5.11 21.43 11.30
C LEU A 166 6.58 21.90 11.51
N PRO A 167 7.14 21.91 12.74
CA PRO A 167 8.55 22.21 12.93
C PRO A 167 9.46 21.22 12.17
N MET A 168 9.22 19.91 12.26
CA MET A 168 9.97 18.91 11.53
C MET A 168 9.87 19.12 10.01
N LEU A 169 8.67 19.40 9.49
CA LEU A 169 8.50 19.70 8.06
C LEU A 169 9.37 20.89 7.64
N ARG A 170 9.38 21.99 8.42
CA ARG A 170 10.23 23.14 8.13
C ARG A 170 11.71 22.77 8.11
N GLN A 171 12.19 21.97 9.06
CA GLN A 171 13.57 21.48 9.09
C GLN A 171 13.89 20.62 7.85
N LEU A 172 12.99 19.71 7.44
CA LEU A 172 13.18 18.93 6.20
C LEU A 172 13.25 19.83 4.97
N LEU A 173 12.38 20.83 4.87
CA LEU A 173 12.37 21.76 3.76
C LEU A 173 13.64 22.64 3.72
N ALA A 174 14.22 22.99 4.86
CA ALA A 174 15.49 23.70 4.94
C ALA A 174 16.67 22.93 4.32
N THR A 175 16.63 21.58 4.37
CA THR A 175 17.63 20.73 3.71
C THR A 175 17.51 20.66 2.19
N CYS A 176 16.41 21.19 1.61
CA CYS A 176 16.17 21.14 0.18
C CYS A 176 16.87 22.33 -0.52
N ASP A 177 17.96 22.03 -1.19
CA ASP A 177 18.77 22.98 -1.97
C ASP A 177 18.10 23.38 -3.30
N GLN A 178 18.77 24.21 -4.10
CA GLN A 178 18.28 24.68 -5.41
C GLN A 178 18.53 23.69 -6.54
N SER A 179 19.16 22.53 -6.30
CA SER A 179 19.32 21.48 -7.31
C SER A 179 17.96 20.92 -7.76
N ALA A 180 17.94 20.28 -8.91
CA ALA A 180 16.74 19.60 -9.40
C ALA A 180 16.17 18.61 -8.36
N ARG A 181 17.06 17.96 -7.61
CA ARG A 181 16.67 17.01 -6.55
C ARG A 181 16.06 17.75 -5.34
N GLY A 182 16.67 18.84 -4.90
CA GLY A 182 16.16 19.65 -3.80
C GLY A 182 14.79 20.26 -4.12
N ARG A 183 14.64 20.85 -5.32
CA ARG A 183 13.36 21.43 -5.78
C ARG A 183 12.26 20.36 -5.90
N ARG A 184 12.58 19.17 -6.47
CA ARG A 184 11.63 18.06 -6.52
C ARG A 184 11.21 17.61 -5.12
N ASP A 185 12.16 17.41 -4.22
CA ASP A 185 11.89 16.91 -2.87
C ASP A 185 11.06 17.91 -2.07
N ARG A 186 11.34 19.21 -2.19
CA ARG A 186 10.55 20.29 -1.58
C ARG A 186 9.10 20.25 -2.06
N ALA A 187 8.87 20.21 -3.37
CA ALA A 187 7.53 20.13 -3.94
C ALA A 187 6.81 18.85 -3.50
N LEU A 188 7.49 17.70 -3.51
CA LEU A 188 6.94 16.42 -3.11
C LEU A 188 6.52 16.41 -1.63
N LEU A 189 7.34 16.95 -0.73
CA LEU A 189 7.05 17.04 0.70
C LEU A 189 5.83 17.94 0.95
N LEU A 190 5.78 19.10 0.31
CA LEU A 190 4.66 20.03 0.47
C LEU A 190 3.36 19.49 -0.13
N PHE A 191 3.41 18.87 -1.31
CA PHE A 191 2.22 18.22 -1.89
C PHE A 191 1.72 17.08 -1.01
N GLY A 192 2.63 16.27 -0.50
CA GLY A 192 2.28 15.16 0.39
C GLY A 192 1.69 15.61 1.72
N PHE A 193 2.22 16.69 2.30
CA PHE A 193 1.75 17.25 3.57
C PHE A 193 0.48 18.07 3.37
N VAL A 194 0.54 19.17 2.62
CA VAL A 194 -0.58 20.11 2.47
C VAL A 194 -1.77 19.46 1.76
N GLY A 195 -1.52 18.60 0.74
CA GLY A 195 -2.58 17.84 0.06
C GLY A 195 -3.03 16.60 0.81
N ALA A 196 -2.40 16.28 1.94
CA ALA A 196 -2.63 15.06 2.71
C ALA A 196 -2.72 13.82 1.82
N LEU A 197 -1.84 13.73 0.80
CA LEU A 197 -1.90 12.71 -0.23
C LEU A 197 -1.42 11.34 0.27
N ARG A 198 -2.10 10.27 -0.17
CA ARG A 198 -1.53 8.93 0.00
C ARG A 198 -0.29 8.78 -0.88
N ARG A 199 0.65 7.94 -0.45
CA ARG A 199 1.90 7.68 -1.19
C ARG A 199 1.67 7.35 -2.68
N SER A 200 0.69 6.52 -2.97
CA SER A 200 0.33 6.15 -4.35
C SER A 200 -0.25 7.33 -5.13
N GLU A 201 -1.10 8.13 -4.51
CA GLU A 201 -1.67 9.33 -5.12
C GLU A 201 -0.56 10.33 -5.48
N LEU A 202 0.35 10.60 -4.53
CA LEU A 202 1.46 11.54 -4.69
C LEU A 202 2.35 11.18 -5.89
N VAL A 203 2.75 9.92 -6.04
CA VAL A 203 3.64 9.50 -7.14
C VAL A 203 2.92 9.29 -8.46
N SER A 204 1.60 9.12 -8.45
CA SER A 204 0.80 8.97 -9.67
C SER A 204 0.36 10.30 -10.29
N LEU A 205 0.53 11.43 -9.57
CA LEU A 205 0.22 12.75 -10.12
C LEU A 205 0.99 13.01 -11.41
N ARG A 206 0.28 13.61 -12.36
CA ARG A 206 0.82 14.07 -13.62
C ARG A 206 0.78 15.59 -13.67
N VAL A 207 1.55 16.18 -14.55
CA VAL A 207 1.57 17.65 -14.72
C VAL A 207 0.20 18.18 -15.10
N GLU A 208 -0.47 17.48 -16.01
CA GLU A 208 -1.83 17.77 -16.48
C GLU A 208 -2.94 17.56 -15.44
N ASP A 209 -2.62 17.00 -14.27
CA ASP A 209 -3.54 16.88 -13.14
C ASP A 209 -3.47 18.09 -12.19
N VAL A 210 -2.62 19.07 -12.48
CA VAL A 210 -2.40 20.27 -11.63
C VAL A 210 -2.83 21.51 -12.37
N ASP A 211 -3.93 22.09 -11.94
CA ASP A 211 -4.39 23.38 -12.43
C ASP A 211 -3.88 24.49 -11.52
N SER A 212 -3.25 25.50 -12.11
CA SER A 212 -2.87 26.73 -11.40
C SER A 212 -4.06 27.69 -11.34
N LEU A 213 -4.47 28.03 -10.13
CA LEU A 213 -5.50 29.01 -9.84
C LEU A 213 -4.83 30.27 -9.26
N GLY A 214 -5.50 31.43 -9.30
CA GLY A 214 -4.94 32.67 -8.77
C GLY A 214 -4.49 32.58 -7.31
N ASN A 215 -5.23 31.84 -6.49
CA ASN A 215 -5.01 31.67 -5.05
C ASN A 215 -4.37 30.34 -4.64
N GLY A 216 -4.04 29.46 -5.58
CA GLY A 216 -3.51 28.13 -5.25
C GLY A 216 -3.37 27.19 -6.43
N LEU A 217 -3.28 25.89 -6.12
CA LEU A 217 -3.31 24.79 -7.08
C LEU A 217 -4.53 23.91 -6.81
N ARG A 218 -5.16 23.40 -7.86
CA ARG A 218 -6.14 22.34 -7.82
C ARG A 218 -5.49 21.06 -8.34
N LEU A 219 -5.52 20.00 -7.55
CA LEU A 219 -5.03 18.67 -7.92
C LEU A 219 -6.21 17.77 -8.27
N ARG A 220 -6.19 17.17 -9.45
CA ARG A 220 -7.15 16.14 -9.86
C ARG A 220 -6.56 14.75 -9.58
N LEU A 221 -7.16 14.00 -8.67
CA LEU A 221 -6.76 12.64 -8.32
C LEU A 221 -7.61 11.66 -9.12
N ARG A 222 -7.06 11.08 -10.17
CA ARG A 222 -7.80 10.23 -11.14
C ARG A 222 -8.38 8.96 -10.52
N ARG A 223 -7.66 8.29 -9.62
CA ARG A 223 -8.11 7.08 -8.89
C ARG A 223 -7.41 6.98 -7.54
N GLY A 224 -8.15 6.74 -6.47
CA GLY A 224 -7.64 6.48 -5.14
C GLY A 224 -7.93 5.05 -4.67
N LYS A 225 -7.23 4.57 -3.65
CA LYS A 225 -7.46 3.24 -3.05
C LYS A 225 -8.91 3.03 -2.60
N THR A 226 -9.62 4.09 -2.23
CA THR A 226 -11.00 4.09 -1.77
C THR A 226 -12.01 4.51 -2.84
N ASP A 227 -11.54 4.93 -4.00
CA ASP A 227 -12.35 5.32 -5.15
C ASP A 227 -12.36 4.17 -6.17
N GLN A 228 -13.12 3.13 -5.87
CA GLN A 228 -13.29 1.98 -6.75
C GLN A 228 -14.17 2.30 -7.96
N ALA A 229 -15.06 3.28 -7.81
CA ALA A 229 -15.94 3.74 -8.90
C ALA A 229 -15.21 4.67 -9.90
N GLY A 230 -13.99 5.11 -9.60
CA GLY A 230 -13.21 5.95 -10.50
C GLY A 230 -13.76 7.37 -10.65
N GLN A 231 -14.55 7.85 -9.69
CA GLN A 231 -15.13 9.21 -9.70
C GLN A 231 -14.09 10.32 -9.59
N GLY A 232 -12.85 9.95 -9.16
CA GLY A 232 -11.80 10.91 -8.89
C GLY A 232 -12.04 11.73 -7.62
N ALA A 233 -11.12 12.61 -7.33
CA ALA A 233 -11.25 13.58 -6.25
C ALA A 233 -10.42 14.81 -6.56
N GLU A 234 -10.85 15.96 -6.08
CA GLU A 234 -10.07 17.19 -6.15
C GLU A 234 -9.50 17.58 -4.79
N VAL A 235 -8.30 18.15 -4.80
CA VAL A 235 -7.63 18.68 -3.60
C VAL A 235 -7.07 20.05 -3.91
N GLY A 236 -7.43 21.03 -3.10
CA GLY A 236 -6.87 22.37 -3.16
C GLY A 236 -5.57 22.50 -2.36
N LEU A 237 -4.53 23.08 -2.95
CA LEU A 237 -3.33 23.52 -2.26
C LEU A 237 -3.29 25.04 -2.27
N PRO A 238 -3.59 25.74 -1.17
CA PRO A 238 -3.59 27.19 -1.14
C PRO A 238 -2.18 27.75 -1.32
N ARG A 239 -2.07 28.95 -1.88
CA ARG A 239 -0.82 29.71 -1.89
C ARG A 239 -0.47 30.08 -0.45
N GLY A 240 0.66 29.58 0.03
CA GLY A 240 1.12 29.81 1.40
C GLY A 240 1.61 31.25 1.62
N LYS A 241 1.40 31.76 2.83
CA LYS A 241 1.92 33.09 3.26
C LYS A 241 3.45 33.12 3.22
N HIS A 242 4.11 32.06 3.66
CA HIS A 242 5.57 31.97 3.72
C HIS A 242 6.13 31.26 2.47
N SER A 243 7.08 31.86 1.80
CA SER A 243 7.69 31.32 0.56
C SER A 243 8.31 29.93 0.77
N ALA A 244 8.97 29.73 1.91
CA ALA A 244 9.66 28.47 2.25
C ALA A 244 8.72 27.26 2.36
N THR A 245 7.45 27.48 2.74
CA THR A 245 6.45 26.42 2.96
C THR A 245 5.28 26.49 1.96
N CYS A 246 5.39 27.33 0.93
CA CYS A 246 4.34 27.51 -0.08
C CYS A 246 4.38 26.37 -1.11
N PRO A 247 3.33 25.52 -1.23
CA PRO A 247 3.28 24.45 -2.21
C PRO A 247 3.25 24.97 -3.65
N VAL A 248 2.65 26.13 -3.88
CA VAL A 248 2.58 26.76 -5.22
C VAL A 248 3.96 27.16 -5.71
N ARG A 249 4.72 27.90 -4.90
CA ARG A 249 6.10 28.30 -5.25
C ARG A 249 7.02 27.08 -5.41
N ALA A 250 6.84 26.05 -4.60
CA ALA A 250 7.61 24.82 -4.73
C ALA A 250 7.28 24.06 -6.04
N PHE A 251 6.02 24.05 -6.45
CA PHE A 251 5.59 23.52 -7.74
C PHE A 251 6.20 24.31 -8.90
N GLU A 252 6.06 25.64 -8.89
CA GLU A 252 6.63 26.53 -9.89
C GLU A 252 8.15 26.32 -10.04
N ALA A 253 8.88 26.28 -8.93
CA ALA A 253 10.33 26.06 -8.91
C ALA A 253 10.71 24.66 -9.44
N TRP A 254 9.92 23.63 -9.16
CA TRP A 254 10.13 22.30 -9.70
C TRP A 254 9.84 22.26 -11.21
N GLN A 255 8.73 22.84 -11.65
CA GLN A 255 8.36 22.89 -13.07
C GLN A 255 9.37 23.64 -13.93
N ALA A 256 9.97 24.71 -13.42
CA ALA A 256 11.01 25.48 -14.12
C ALA A 256 12.23 24.59 -14.50
N VAL A 257 12.60 23.61 -13.67
CA VAL A 257 13.72 22.69 -13.97
C VAL A 257 13.27 21.39 -14.61
N ALA A 258 12.04 20.96 -14.35
CA ALA A 258 11.48 19.75 -14.93
C ALA A 258 11.11 19.90 -16.42
N SER A 259 10.80 21.11 -16.85
CA SER A 259 10.58 21.53 -18.25
C SER A 259 9.63 20.64 -19.06
N ARG A 260 8.53 20.17 -18.44
CA ARG A 260 7.54 19.33 -19.13
C ARG A 260 6.12 19.85 -18.91
N LYS A 261 5.34 19.86 -19.99
CA LYS A 261 3.91 20.23 -19.97
C LYS A 261 2.99 19.05 -19.70
N ALA A 262 3.47 17.80 -19.83
CA ALA A 262 2.69 16.58 -19.61
C ALA A 262 3.56 15.42 -19.08
N GLY A 263 2.91 14.43 -18.48
CA GLY A 263 3.57 13.24 -17.95
C GLY A 263 3.72 13.26 -16.43
N PRO A 264 4.48 12.31 -15.85
CA PRO A 264 4.61 12.20 -14.40
C PRO A 264 5.15 13.48 -13.76
N LEU A 265 4.44 13.99 -12.73
CA LEU A 265 4.85 15.18 -12.01
C LEU A 265 6.16 14.97 -11.26
N PHE A 266 6.26 13.91 -10.47
CA PHE A 266 7.47 13.56 -9.72
C PHE A 266 8.22 12.42 -10.39
N ARG A 267 9.45 12.72 -10.83
CA ARG A 267 10.28 11.82 -11.62
C ARG A 267 11.54 11.39 -10.90
N LYS A 268 12.10 10.24 -11.33
CA LYS A 268 13.41 9.77 -10.87
C LYS A 268 14.49 10.76 -11.32
N ILE A 269 15.43 11.03 -10.44
CA ILE A 269 16.63 11.82 -10.75
C ILE A 269 17.84 10.94 -10.48
N SER A 270 18.74 10.85 -11.46
CA SER A 270 19.99 10.07 -11.36
C SER A 270 20.94 10.66 -10.31
N THR A 271 21.99 9.94 -9.98
CA THR A 271 23.08 10.46 -9.12
C THR A 271 23.76 11.68 -9.70
N ARG A 272 23.84 11.75 -11.02
CA ARG A 272 24.40 12.90 -11.77
C ARG A 272 23.44 14.09 -11.95
N GLY A 273 22.22 14.03 -11.35
CA GLY A 273 21.25 15.13 -11.42
C GLY A 273 20.32 15.09 -12.64
N THR A 274 20.45 14.12 -13.55
CA THR A 274 19.59 13.99 -14.75
C THR A 274 18.17 13.57 -14.37
N ILE A 275 17.18 14.30 -14.86
CA ILE A 275 15.75 14.04 -14.63
C ILE A 275 15.27 12.99 -15.65
N GLY A 276 14.92 11.80 -15.20
CA GLY A 276 14.40 10.72 -16.04
C GLY A 276 12.98 10.97 -16.54
N ALA A 277 12.49 10.15 -17.48
CA ALA A 277 11.12 10.22 -18.00
C ALA A 277 10.09 9.52 -17.10
N ALA A 278 10.49 8.46 -16.40
CA ALA A 278 9.60 7.61 -15.62
C ALA A 278 9.13 8.28 -14.32
N ALA A 279 7.92 7.92 -13.89
CA ALA A 279 7.39 8.31 -12.58
C ALA A 279 8.29 7.81 -11.43
N LEU A 280 8.23 8.52 -10.33
CA LEU A 280 8.89 8.12 -9.09
C LEU A 280 8.23 6.85 -8.55
N HIS A 281 9.03 5.84 -8.19
CA HIS A 281 8.49 4.64 -7.54
C HIS A 281 7.92 4.98 -6.16
N PRO A 282 6.78 4.41 -5.75
CA PRO A 282 6.18 4.71 -4.44
C PRO A 282 7.14 4.60 -3.25
N ASP A 283 8.05 3.62 -3.25
CA ASP A 283 9.03 3.45 -2.15
C ASP A 283 10.11 4.54 -2.13
N ALA A 284 10.27 5.28 -3.22
CA ALA A 284 11.20 6.41 -3.24
C ALA A 284 10.77 7.52 -2.27
N VAL A 285 9.47 7.71 -2.04
CA VAL A 285 8.97 8.71 -1.07
C VAL A 285 9.53 8.44 0.33
N ARG A 286 9.54 7.17 0.77
CA ARG A 286 10.14 6.78 2.05
C ARG A 286 11.64 7.07 2.08
N ARG A 287 12.36 6.76 0.98
CA ARG A 287 13.81 7.03 0.90
C ARG A 287 14.13 8.51 0.89
N ILE A 288 13.30 9.33 0.23
CA ILE A 288 13.42 10.79 0.24
C ILE A 288 13.23 11.32 1.66
N LEU A 289 12.15 10.91 2.34
CA LEU A 289 11.90 11.30 3.74
C LEU A 289 13.08 10.92 4.64
N ALA A 290 13.52 9.65 4.61
CA ALA A 290 14.62 9.17 5.45
C ALA A 290 15.91 9.98 5.21
N ARG A 291 16.23 10.28 3.93
CA ARG A 291 17.39 11.11 3.59
C ARG A 291 17.27 12.53 4.16
N ARG A 292 16.10 13.16 4.03
CA ARG A 292 15.88 14.53 4.51
C ARG A 292 15.89 14.62 6.02
N VAL A 293 15.37 13.59 6.71
CA VAL A 293 15.48 13.45 8.18
C VAL A 293 16.94 13.37 8.63
N ALA A 294 17.74 12.52 7.99
CA ALA A 294 19.14 12.40 8.27
C ALA A 294 19.90 13.72 8.03
N MET A 295 19.61 14.42 6.92
CA MET A 295 20.23 15.73 6.60
C MET A 295 19.80 16.85 7.57
N ALA A 296 18.60 16.76 8.13
CA ALA A 296 18.08 17.71 9.11
C ALA A 296 18.58 17.42 10.55
N GLY A 297 19.31 16.33 10.76
CA GLY A 297 19.76 15.91 12.09
C GLY A 297 18.61 15.55 13.04
N ILE A 298 17.42 15.21 12.51
CA ILE A 298 16.27 14.87 13.34
C ILE A 298 16.46 13.48 13.91
N VAL A 299 16.53 13.40 15.25
CA VAL A 299 16.50 12.13 15.97
C VAL A 299 15.04 11.73 16.17
N LEU A 300 14.70 10.54 15.68
CA LEU A 300 13.37 9.95 15.89
C LEU A 300 13.44 8.98 17.05
N ASP A 301 12.45 8.99 17.92
CA ASP A 301 12.31 7.98 18.95
C ASP A 301 12.25 6.59 18.32
N SER A 302 12.81 5.59 19.01
CA SER A 302 12.91 4.20 18.54
C SER A 302 11.56 3.58 18.16
N VAL A 303 10.46 4.16 18.66
CA VAL A 303 9.07 3.77 18.40
C VAL A 303 8.53 4.43 17.13
N ASP A 304 9.14 5.54 16.67
CA ASP A 304 8.63 6.35 15.58
C ASP A 304 9.18 5.88 14.23
N ARG A 305 8.29 5.41 13.37
CA ARG A 305 8.62 5.09 11.98
C ARG A 305 8.10 6.17 11.05
N LEU A 306 9.00 6.99 10.53
CA LEU A 306 8.64 7.89 9.43
C LEU A 306 8.42 7.07 8.15
N SER A 307 7.16 6.95 7.79
CA SER A 307 6.73 6.39 6.51
C SER A 307 6.22 7.50 5.60
N ALA A 308 6.01 7.21 4.32
CA ALA A 308 5.35 8.16 3.43
C ALA A 308 3.95 8.59 3.93
N HIS A 309 3.35 7.84 4.84
CA HIS A 309 2.07 8.17 5.48
C HIS A 309 2.22 9.25 6.57
N ALA A 310 3.43 9.47 7.08
CA ALA A 310 3.71 10.48 8.10
C ALA A 310 3.36 11.91 7.64
N LEU A 311 3.51 12.21 6.34
CA LEU A 311 3.09 13.50 5.76
C LEU A 311 1.59 13.74 5.93
N ARG A 312 0.78 12.74 5.61
CA ARG A 312 -0.68 12.82 5.74
C ARG A 312 -1.13 12.85 7.21
N VAL A 313 -0.52 12.03 8.05
CA VAL A 313 -0.77 12.03 9.51
C VAL A 313 -0.40 13.39 10.09
N GLY A 314 0.75 13.95 9.69
CA GLY A 314 1.20 15.25 10.14
C GLY A 314 0.23 16.39 9.79
N PHE A 315 -0.35 16.37 8.57
CA PHE A 315 -1.38 17.32 8.19
C PHE A 315 -2.63 17.19 9.09
N ILE A 316 -3.11 15.96 9.29
CA ILE A 316 -4.32 15.69 10.10
C ILE A 316 -4.11 16.22 11.53
N THR A 317 -2.97 15.87 12.13
CA THR A 317 -2.62 16.31 13.47
C THR A 317 -2.53 17.83 13.55
N ALA A 318 -1.77 18.46 12.64
CA ALA A 318 -1.61 19.91 12.63
C ALA A 318 -2.92 20.66 12.37
N ALA A 319 -3.82 20.14 11.53
CA ALA A 319 -5.13 20.74 11.30
C ALA A 319 -6.03 20.63 12.54
N TYR A 320 -6.01 19.48 13.20
CA TYR A 320 -6.76 19.28 14.44
C TYR A 320 -6.26 20.19 15.56
N ASP A 321 -4.95 20.27 15.77
CA ASP A 321 -4.33 21.17 16.78
C ASP A 321 -4.66 22.66 16.55
N GLN A 322 -4.99 23.04 15.31
CA GLN A 322 -5.46 24.37 14.95
C GLN A 322 -6.99 24.53 15.03
N GLY A 323 -7.71 23.55 15.57
CA GLY A 323 -9.16 23.60 15.77
C GLY A 323 -9.98 23.46 14.48
N VAL A 324 -9.40 22.91 13.39
CA VAL A 324 -10.16 22.62 12.17
C VAL A 324 -11.13 21.47 12.46
N ARG A 325 -12.41 21.66 12.07
CA ARG A 325 -13.46 20.68 12.30
C ARG A 325 -13.16 19.33 11.64
N ASP A 326 -13.55 18.25 12.29
CA ASP A 326 -13.35 16.88 11.81
C ASP A 326 -13.87 16.67 10.37
N GLU A 327 -15.04 17.23 10.04
CA GLU A 327 -15.66 17.11 8.73
C GLU A 327 -14.80 17.76 7.63
N ASP A 328 -14.19 18.90 7.93
CA ASP A 328 -13.33 19.62 7.01
C ASP A 328 -12.01 18.87 6.81
N ILE A 329 -11.44 18.31 7.90
CA ILE A 329 -10.26 17.44 7.82
C ILE A 329 -10.60 16.19 7.00
N MET A 330 -11.72 15.53 7.26
CA MET A 330 -12.16 14.33 6.53
C MET A 330 -12.38 14.61 5.06
N ARG A 331 -13.04 15.72 4.71
CA ARG A 331 -13.27 16.14 3.32
C ARG A 331 -11.95 16.37 2.60
N HIS A 332 -11.02 17.14 3.17
CA HIS A 332 -9.71 17.43 2.58
C HIS A 332 -8.87 16.15 2.43
N THR A 333 -8.84 15.31 3.45
CA THR A 333 -8.04 14.09 3.47
C THR A 333 -8.72 12.90 2.79
N ARG A 334 -10.00 13.02 2.44
CA ARG A 334 -10.80 11.96 1.81
C ARG A 334 -10.89 10.70 2.67
N HIS A 335 -11.12 10.88 3.99
CA HIS A 335 -11.46 9.80 4.90
C HIS A 335 -12.96 9.51 4.86
N ARG A 336 -13.32 8.21 4.79
CA ARG A 336 -14.71 7.75 4.85
C ARG A 336 -15.14 7.38 6.27
N ASP A 337 -14.18 7.16 7.17
CA ASP A 337 -14.43 6.73 8.54
C ASP A 337 -13.74 7.68 9.53
N LEU A 338 -14.57 8.27 10.41
CA LEU A 338 -14.15 9.21 11.43
C LEU A 338 -13.23 8.56 12.47
N ARG A 339 -13.51 7.30 12.85
CA ARG A 339 -12.70 6.56 13.83
C ARG A 339 -11.26 6.40 13.32
N THR A 340 -11.10 6.09 12.04
CA THR A 340 -9.77 6.00 11.42
C THR A 340 -9.04 7.34 11.46
N MET A 341 -9.72 8.45 11.16
CA MET A 341 -9.11 9.79 11.19
C MET A 341 -8.75 10.19 12.63
N ARG A 342 -9.68 10.10 13.58
CA ARG A 342 -9.42 10.40 14.99
C ARG A 342 -8.33 9.51 15.61
N GLY A 343 -8.16 8.29 15.14
CA GLY A 343 -7.07 7.41 15.56
C GLY A 343 -5.65 7.96 15.27
N TYR A 344 -5.50 8.98 14.40
CA TYR A 344 -4.25 9.71 14.23
C TYR A 344 -4.09 10.85 15.23
N VAL A 345 -5.17 11.57 15.52
CA VAL A 345 -5.22 12.72 16.42
C VAL A 345 -4.96 12.33 17.88
N GLN A 346 -5.64 11.30 18.38
CA GLN A 346 -5.57 10.84 19.78
C GLN A 346 -4.14 10.56 20.30
N ARG A 347 -3.15 10.49 19.42
CA ARG A 347 -1.76 10.29 19.82
C ARG A 347 -0.99 11.56 20.02
N ALA A 348 -1.28 12.59 19.23
CA ALA A 348 -0.60 13.87 19.35
C ALA A 348 -1.00 14.58 20.64
N GLY A 349 -2.30 14.50 20.99
CA GLY A 349 -2.85 15.12 22.20
C GLY A 349 -2.83 14.23 23.45
N LEU A 350 -2.18 13.05 23.44
CA LEU A 350 -2.27 12.07 24.53
C LEU A 350 -1.94 12.66 25.92
N VAL A 351 -0.96 13.54 25.98
CA VAL A 351 -0.53 14.21 27.24
C VAL A 351 -1.19 15.56 27.38
N THR A 352 -1.14 16.41 26.34
CA THR A 352 -1.60 17.79 26.39
C THR A 352 -3.12 17.94 26.50
N GLU A 353 -3.88 16.98 25.92
CA GLU A 353 -5.33 16.95 25.94
C GLU A 353 -5.88 15.92 26.96
N SER A 354 -5.02 15.36 27.79
CA SER A 354 -5.44 14.44 28.83
C SER A 354 -6.45 15.12 29.74
N PRO A 355 -7.63 14.51 30.03
CA PRO A 355 -8.52 15.02 31.05
C PRO A 355 -7.83 15.22 32.41
N ALA A 356 -6.79 14.44 32.70
CA ALA A 356 -5.99 14.57 33.91
C ALA A 356 -5.27 15.91 34.01
N ALA A 357 -4.87 16.53 32.87
CA ALA A 357 -4.27 17.85 32.86
C ALA A 357 -5.23 18.96 33.34
N LYS A 358 -6.53 18.66 33.40
CA LYS A 358 -7.59 19.60 33.91
C LYS A 358 -7.93 19.40 35.38
N LEU A 359 -7.32 18.40 36.04
CA LEU A 359 -7.65 18.03 37.41
C LEU A 359 -6.78 18.74 38.45
N ASP A 360 -5.88 19.61 38.01
CA ASP A 360 -4.99 20.40 38.91
C ASP A 360 -4.27 19.52 39.96
N LEU A 361 -3.70 18.39 39.50
CA LEU A 361 -2.98 17.39 40.30
C LEU A 361 -1.51 17.73 40.46
#